data_636ab189c044e7a497955607498a519d
#
_entry.id   636ab189c044e7a497955607498a519d
#
_cell.length_a   1.000
_cell.length_b   1.000
_cell.length_c   1.000
_cell.angle_alpha   90.00
_cell.angle_beta   90.00
_cell.angle_gamma   90.00
#
_symmetry.space_group_name_H-M   'P 1'
#
loop_
_entity.id
_entity.type
_entity.pdbx_description
1 polymer ?
#
loop_
_entity_poly.entity_id
_entity_poly.type
_entity_poly.pdbx_seq_one_letter_code
_entity_poly.pdbx_strand_id
1 'polypeptide(L)'
;MDKWINMAESPAHKWGQIIGNFIEKTFEKEFSKFARKHKLYLDKKGTRSARPGKKVCWIDSFGNSHDLDFVLERGGTDKKIGKPVAFIESAWRRYTKHSRNKAQEIQGAIMPLVTTHKNFAPFIGVVLAGEFTEGAINQLKSLGFNVLYFPYDLVIKGFSKFGIDAGSIENTSDNDFHNKIKSWNDFEDKTKLERYLLRIN
;
A
#
# COMPACT_ATOMS: atom_id res chain seq x y z
N MET A 1 23.62 -30.86 0.80
CA MET A 1 23.87 -29.82 -0.23
C MET A 1 22.54 -29.43 -0.80
N ASP A 2 21.79 -28.57 -0.10
CA ASP A 2 20.44 -28.19 -0.49
C ASP A 2 20.50 -27.06 -1.50
N LYS A 3 20.20 -27.38 -2.75
CA LYS A 3 19.92 -26.39 -3.79
C LYS A 3 18.66 -25.63 -3.39
N TRP A 4 18.81 -24.43 -2.83
CA TRP A 4 17.75 -23.44 -2.80
C TRP A 4 17.44 -23.09 -4.25
N ILE A 5 16.40 -23.73 -4.79
CA ILE A 5 15.82 -23.33 -6.07
C ILE A 5 15.25 -21.94 -5.83
N ASN A 6 15.91 -20.92 -6.37
CA ASN A 6 15.31 -19.61 -6.58
C ASN A 6 14.08 -19.85 -7.46
N MET A 7 12.91 -19.96 -6.83
CA MET A 7 11.66 -19.97 -7.58
C MET A 7 11.55 -18.58 -8.21
N ALA A 8 11.83 -18.53 -9.51
CA ALA A 8 11.65 -17.33 -10.29
C ALA A 8 10.22 -16.82 -10.07
N GLU A 9 10.10 -15.57 -9.67
CA GLU A 9 8.81 -14.92 -9.42
C GLU A 9 7.94 -15.01 -10.68
N SER A 10 6.71 -15.54 -10.56
CA SER A 10 5.85 -15.70 -11.73
C SER A 10 5.55 -14.32 -12.36
N PRO A 11 5.42 -14.22 -13.70
CA PRO A 11 5.08 -12.97 -14.37
C PRO A 11 3.79 -12.36 -13.86
N ALA A 12 2.82 -13.20 -13.47
CA ALA A 12 1.57 -12.81 -12.84
C ALA A 12 1.79 -12.11 -11.49
N HIS A 13 2.69 -12.63 -10.64
CA HIS A 13 3.03 -12.03 -9.37
C HIS A 13 3.77 -10.70 -9.57
N LYS A 14 4.74 -10.68 -10.48
CA LYS A 14 5.48 -9.48 -10.86
C LYS A 14 4.56 -8.35 -11.33
N TRP A 15 3.57 -8.69 -12.16
CA TRP A 15 2.59 -7.71 -12.62
C TRP A 15 1.76 -7.14 -11.45
N GLY A 16 1.30 -7.99 -10.54
CA GLY A 16 0.60 -7.56 -9.33
C GLY A 16 1.43 -6.61 -8.47
N GLN A 17 2.72 -6.89 -8.30
CA GLN A 17 3.65 -6.02 -7.59
C GLN A 17 3.83 -4.66 -8.28
N ILE A 18 3.91 -4.65 -9.62
CA ILE A 18 4.04 -3.40 -10.39
C ILE A 18 2.86 -2.47 -10.11
N ILE A 19 1.63 -2.98 -10.19
CA ILE A 19 0.43 -2.18 -9.92
C ILE A 19 0.40 -1.74 -8.45
N GLY A 20 0.65 -2.64 -7.51
CA GLY A 20 0.68 -2.34 -6.09
C GLY A 20 1.70 -1.26 -5.75
N ASN A 21 2.94 -1.40 -6.23
CA ASN A 21 4.01 -0.42 -6.03
C ASN A 21 3.68 0.94 -6.68
N PHE A 22 3.00 0.93 -7.81
CA PHE A 22 2.59 2.18 -8.46
C PHE A 22 1.55 2.93 -7.62
N ILE A 23 0.56 2.23 -7.08
CA ILE A 23 -0.46 2.80 -6.20
C ILE A 23 0.19 3.32 -4.91
N GLU A 24 1.02 2.50 -4.25
CA GLU A 24 1.74 2.89 -3.03
C GLU A 24 2.57 4.18 -3.26
N LYS A 25 3.35 4.24 -4.34
CA LYS A 25 4.14 5.44 -4.70
C LYS A 25 3.27 6.66 -5.02
N THR A 26 2.11 6.47 -5.62
CA THR A 26 1.16 7.55 -5.89
C THR A 26 0.72 8.20 -4.58
N PHE A 27 0.31 7.40 -3.61
CA PHE A 27 -0.11 7.89 -2.30
C PHE A 27 1.06 8.36 -1.44
N GLU A 28 2.23 7.75 -1.52
CA GLU A 28 3.44 8.27 -0.88
C GLU A 28 3.72 9.74 -1.24
N LYS A 29 3.53 10.11 -2.51
CA LYS A 29 3.69 11.49 -2.98
C LYS A 29 2.67 12.42 -2.32
N GLU A 30 1.41 12.01 -2.24
CA GLU A 30 0.35 12.81 -1.62
C GLU A 30 0.56 12.95 -0.11
N PHE A 31 0.88 11.87 0.58
CA PHE A 31 1.22 11.91 2.01
C PHE A 31 2.47 12.75 2.27
N SER A 32 3.46 12.73 1.39
CA SER A 32 4.64 13.60 1.50
C SER A 32 4.29 15.09 1.36
N LYS A 33 3.37 15.43 0.47
CA LYS A 33 2.86 16.82 0.32
C LYS A 33 2.09 17.23 1.58
N PHE A 34 1.22 16.36 2.06
CA PHE A 34 0.44 16.57 3.29
C PHE A 34 1.36 16.77 4.49
N ALA A 35 2.34 15.88 4.68
CA ALA A 35 3.29 15.95 5.79
C ALA A 35 4.04 17.30 5.80
N ARG A 36 4.57 17.74 4.63
CA ARG A 36 5.23 19.04 4.51
C ARG A 36 4.31 20.19 4.88
N LYS A 37 3.07 20.19 4.36
CA LYS A 37 2.08 21.25 4.63
C LYS A 37 1.76 21.37 6.11
N HIS A 38 1.69 20.23 6.82
CA HIS A 38 1.28 20.17 8.23
C HIS A 38 2.44 20.04 9.22
N LYS A 39 3.69 20.20 8.75
CA LYS A 39 4.92 20.09 9.57
C LYS A 39 5.02 18.75 10.30
N LEU A 40 4.63 17.67 9.61
CA LEU A 40 4.74 16.28 10.06
C LEU A 40 5.93 15.61 9.37
N TYR A 41 6.45 14.58 10.01
CA TYR A 41 7.39 13.65 9.38
C TYR A 41 6.59 12.48 8.80
N LEU A 42 6.89 12.09 7.56
CA LEU A 42 6.36 10.87 6.95
C LEU A 42 7.42 9.78 7.06
N ASP A 43 7.19 8.79 7.92
CA ASP A 43 7.93 7.54 7.90
C ASP A 43 7.35 6.62 6.82
N LYS A 44 8.22 6.12 5.97
CA LYS A 44 7.90 5.32 4.79
C LYS A 44 9.02 4.34 4.52
N LYS A 45 8.79 3.36 3.66
CA LYS A 45 9.80 2.37 3.27
C LYS A 45 11.10 3.04 2.80
N GLY A 46 12.21 2.59 3.36
CA GLY A 46 13.56 3.12 3.11
C GLY A 46 14.39 3.18 4.38
N THR A 47 15.66 3.52 4.26
CA THR A 47 16.56 3.69 5.41
C THR A 47 16.18 4.93 6.21
N ARG A 48 16.17 4.82 7.54
CA ARG A 48 15.95 5.90 8.48
C ARG A 48 16.83 5.68 9.69
N SER A 49 17.62 6.67 10.09
CA SER A 49 18.57 6.54 11.21
C SER A 49 17.89 6.24 12.55
N ALA A 50 16.63 6.66 12.70
CA ALA A 50 15.85 6.46 13.93
C ALA A 50 15.30 5.04 14.12
N ARG A 51 15.39 4.16 13.12
CA ARG A 51 14.90 2.78 13.19
C ARG A 51 15.78 1.82 12.38
N PRO A 52 15.82 0.51 12.73
CA PRO A 52 16.59 -0.48 11.97
C PRO A 52 15.91 -0.83 10.64
N GLY A 53 16.73 -1.21 9.67
CA GLY A 53 16.26 -1.74 8.39
C GLY A 53 15.55 -0.75 7.48
N LYS A 54 14.81 -1.29 6.50
CA LYS A 54 14.12 -0.49 5.48
C LYS A 54 12.59 -0.46 5.64
N LYS A 55 12.03 -1.32 6.50
CA LYS A 55 10.60 -1.38 6.74
C LYS A 55 10.19 -0.33 7.78
N VAL A 56 8.99 0.19 7.66
CA VAL A 56 8.36 1.05 8.67
C VAL A 56 7.87 0.16 9.79
N CYS A 57 8.70 0.01 10.81
CA CYS A 57 8.44 -0.91 11.91
C CYS A 57 8.16 -0.13 13.19
N TRP A 58 7.01 -0.42 13.81
CA TRP A 58 6.58 0.16 15.07
C TRP A 58 6.31 -0.94 16.11
N ILE A 59 6.60 -0.63 17.37
CA ILE A 59 6.50 -1.60 18.48
C ILE A 59 5.28 -1.26 19.32
N ASP A 60 4.46 -2.28 19.63
CA ASP A 60 3.33 -2.14 20.54
C ASP A 60 3.74 -2.22 22.02
N SER A 61 2.79 -1.99 22.93
CA SER A 61 3.02 -2.02 24.38
C SER A 61 3.41 -3.40 24.93
N PHE A 62 3.30 -4.45 24.13
CA PHE A 62 3.70 -5.81 24.48
C PHE A 62 5.07 -6.19 23.89
N GLY A 63 5.71 -5.28 23.15
CA GLY A 63 7.00 -5.53 22.50
C GLY A 63 6.89 -6.20 21.12
N ASN A 64 5.68 -6.37 20.55
CA ASN A 64 5.52 -6.93 19.23
C ASN A 64 5.79 -5.87 18.16
N SER A 65 6.42 -6.33 17.08
CA SER A 65 6.81 -5.52 15.93
C SER A 65 5.72 -5.56 14.86
N HIS A 66 5.32 -4.39 14.37
CA HIS A 66 4.31 -4.24 13.33
C HIS A 66 4.91 -3.49 12.15
N ASP A 67 4.93 -4.12 10.98
CA ASP A 67 5.36 -3.50 9.73
C ASP A 67 4.19 -2.74 9.10
N LEU A 68 4.43 -1.51 8.68
CA LEU A 68 3.45 -0.61 8.08
C LEU A 68 3.98 -0.03 6.77
N ASP A 69 3.09 0.53 5.95
CA ASP A 69 3.50 1.25 4.75
C ASP A 69 3.86 2.70 5.06
N PHE A 70 3.01 3.41 5.85
CA PHE A 70 3.21 4.82 6.16
C PHE A 70 2.82 5.15 7.60
N VAL A 71 3.64 5.98 8.24
CA VAL A 71 3.30 6.61 9.53
C VAL A 71 3.56 8.11 9.44
N LEU A 72 2.57 8.92 9.80
CA LEU A 72 2.77 10.36 10.00
C LEU A 72 3.09 10.66 11.45
N GLU A 73 4.10 11.45 11.69
CA GLU A 73 4.62 11.73 13.03
C GLU A 73 4.71 13.23 13.31
N ARG A 74 4.32 13.63 14.51
CA ARG A 74 4.59 14.96 15.02
C ARG A 74 5.93 14.97 15.77
N GLY A 75 6.84 15.85 15.34
CA GLY A 75 8.17 15.97 15.94
C GLY A 75 9.11 14.80 15.59
N GLY A 76 8.74 13.98 14.60
CA GLY A 76 9.63 12.99 14.00
C GLY A 76 10.68 13.65 13.10
N THR A 77 11.81 12.99 12.94
CA THR A 77 12.89 13.35 12.02
C THR A 77 13.59 12.09 11.53
N ASP A 78 14.55 12.21 10.63
CA ASP A 78 15.38 11.06 10.24
C ASP A 78 16.03 10.37 11.47
N LYS A 79 16.45 11.15 12.47
CA LYS A 79 17.18 10.68 13.66
C LYS A 79 16.31 10.42 14.88
N LYS A 80 15.03 10.74 14.84
CA LYS A 80 14.13 10.65 16.00
C LYS A 80 12.74 10.18 15.60
N ILE A 81 12.21 9.18 16.29
CA ILE A 81 10.80 8.78 16.23
C ILE A 81 9.96 9.84 16.95
N GLY A 82 8.93 10.34 16.29
CA GLY A 82 7.98 11.30 16.84
C GLY A 82 6.75 10.64 17.44
N LYS A 83 5.74 11.47 17.74
CA LYS A 83 4.42 10.99 18.19
C LYS A 83 3.61 10.61 16.96
N PRO A 84 3.03 9.40 16.86
CA PRO A 84 2.23 9.01 15.71
C PRO A 84 0.94 9.83 15.68
N VAL A 85 0.63 10.38 14.52
CA VAL A 85 -0.64 11.07 14.25
C VAL A 85 -1.48 10.33 13.21
N ALA A 86 -0.87 9.45 12.44
CA ALA A 86 -1.60 8.56 11.52
C ALA A 86 -0.82 7.28 11.26
N PHE A 87 -1.53 6.16 11.20
CA PHE A 87 -1.07 4.87 10.67
C PHE A 87 -1.85 4.57 9.40
N ILE A 88 -1.16 4.29 8.30
CA ILE A 88 -1.79 4.13 6.99
C ILE A 88 -1.18 2.91 6.27
N GLU A 89 -2.06 2.06 5.75
CA GLU A 89 -1.71 0.92 4.90
C GLU A 89 -2.19 1.13 3.47
N SER A 90 -1.51 0.50 2.52
CA SER A 90 -1.88 0.45 1.11
C SER A 90 -1.93 -0.99 0.65
N ALA A 91 -2.98 -1.39 -0.04
CA ALA A 91 -3.11 -2.76 -0.52
C ALA A 91 -3.70 -2.83 -1.93
N TRP A 92 -3.05 -3.60 -2.79
CA TRP A 92 -3.56 -4.03 -4.07
C TRP A 92 -3.92 -5.51 -4.03
N ARG A 93 -5.09 -5.88 -4.50
CA ARG A 93 -5.51 -7.27 -4.68
C ARG A 93 -6.17 -7.46 -6.05
N ARG A 94 -5.65 -8.42 -6.80
CA ARG A 94 -6.19 -8.76 -8.13
C ARG A 94 -7.45 -9.63 -8.04
N TYR A 95 -7.60 -10.42 -6.98
CA TYR A 95 -8.69 -11.36 -6.78
C TYR A 95 -9.30 -11.21 -5.39
N THR A 96 -10.62 -11.38 -5.31
CA THR A 96 -11.40 -11.30 -4.05
C THR A 96 -11.01 -12.34 -3.01
N LYS A 97 -10.54 -13.50 -3.45
CA LYS A 97 -10.18 -14.66 -2.60
C LYS A 97 -9.34 -14.30 -1.37
N HIS A 98 -8.47 -13.31 -1.48
CA HIS A 98 -7.55 -12.91 -0.40
C HIS A 98 -7.90 -11.57 0.24
N SER A 99 -9.02 -10.94 -0.12
CA SER A 99 -9.39 -9.63 0.40
C SER A 99 -9.68 -9.62 1.89
N ARG A 100 -10.36 -10.65 2.39
CA ARG A 100 -10.65 -10.81 3.82
C ARG A 100 -9.37 -11.00 4.65
N ASN A 101 -8.48 -11.87 4.19
CA ASN A 101 -7.19 -12.09 4.86
C ASN A 101 -6.39 -10.80 4.93
N LYS A 102 -6.38 -10.00 3.82
CA LYS A 102 -5.68 -8.73 3.83
C LYS A 102 -6.28 -7.70 4.79
N ALA A 103 -7.61 -7.66 4.90
CA ALA A 103 -8.26 -6.81 5.90
C ALA A 103 -7.87 -7.22 7.34
N GLN A 104 -7.76 -8.53 7.61
CA GLN A 104 -7.31 -9.04 8.90
C GLN A 104 -5.83 -8.73 9.17
N GLU A 105 -4.95 -8.83 8.16
CA GLU A 105 -3.55 -8.44 8.26
C GLU A 105 -3.41 -6.96 8.63
N ILE A 106 -4.13 -6.07 7.93
CA ILE A 106 -4.13 -4.62 8.19
C ILE A 106 -4.63 -4.33 9.61
N GLN A 107 -5.73 -4.94 10.00
CA GLN A 107 -6.28 -4.83 11.36
C GLN A 107 -5.25 -5.29 12.41
N GLY A 108 -4.65 -6.45 12.20
CA GLY A 108 -3.66 -7.04 13.11
C GLY A 108 -2.39 -6.20 13.25
N ALA A 109 -2.00 -5.47 12.20
CA ALA A 109 -0.85 -4.57 12.25
C ALA A 109 -1.15 -3.25 12.97
N ILE A 110 -2.32 -2.65 12.74
CA ILE A 110 -2.62 -1.28 13.18
C ILE A 110 -3.29 -1.24 14.56
N MET A 111 -4.25 -2.12 14.86
CA MET A 111 -5.03 -2.01 16.10
C MET A 111 -4.20 -2.11 17.40
N PRO A 112 -3.16 -2.98 17.51
CA PRO A 112 -2.27 -2.98 18.66
C PRO A 112 -1.54 -1.64 18.87
N LEU A 113 -1.14 -0.98 17.76
CA LEU A 113 -0.50 0.32 17.79
C LEU A 113 -1.47 1.44 18.20
N VAL A 114 -2.73 1.38 17.73
CA VAL A 114 -3.79 2.31 18.20
C VAL A 114 -3.95 2.21 19.71
N THR A 115 -4.02 0.99 20.24
CA THR A 115 -4.13 0.75 21.69
C THR A 115 -2.91 1.29 22.44
N THR A 116 -1.71 1.04 21.93
CA THR A 116 -0.44 1.51 22.48
C THR A 116 -0.37 3.04 22.51
N HIS A 117 -0.85 3.69 21.47
CA HIS A 117 -0.76 5.14 21.30
C HIS A 117 -2.11 5.86 21.50
N LYS A 118 -3.04 5.25 22.25
CA LYS A 118 -4.40 5.78 22.46
C LYS A 118 -4.45 7.24 22.93
N ASN A 119 -3.47 7.67 23.72
CA ASN A 119 -3.39 9.05 24.23
C ASN A 119 -3.14 10.08 23.11
N PHE A 120 -2.71 9.67 21.95
CA PHE A 120 -2.50 10.55 20.79
C PHE A 120 -3.65 10.47 19.78
N ALA A 121 -4.60 9.55 19.99
CA ALA A 121 -5.74 9.29 19.10
C ALA A 121 -5.35 9.31 17.61
N PRO A 122 -4.39 8.46 17.18
CA PRO A 122 -3.90 8.52 15.81
C PRO A 122 -5.00 8.19 14.82
N PHE A 123 -5.03 8.94 13.71
CA PHE A 123 -5.85 8.60 12.54
C PHE A 123 -5.43 7.22 12.01
N ILE A 124 -6.39 6.38 11.64
CA ILE A 124 -6.13 5.14 10.96
C ILE A 124 -6.76 5.14 9.58
N GLY A 125 -5.95 4.87 8.57
CA GLY A 125 -6.36 4.91 7.18
C GLY A 125 -5.89 3.71 6.39
N VAL A 126 -6.63 3.41 5.33
CA VAL A 126 -6.21 2.39 4.37
C VAL A 126 -6.57 2.80 2.96
N VAL A 127 -5.64 2.61 2.03
CA VAL A 127 -5.86 2.72 0.59
C VAL A 127 -5.99 1.31 0.04
N LEU A 128 -7.20 0.93 -0.35
CA LEU A 128 -7.48 -0.35 -0.99
C LEU A 128 -7.63 -0.15 -2.49
N ALA A 129 -7.01 -1.00 -3.27
CA ALA A 129 -7.18 -1.00 -4.71
C ALA A 129 -7.33 -2.42 -5.25
N GLY A 130 -8.20 -2.60 -6.26
CA GLY A 130 -8.48 -3.89 -6.86
C GLY A 130 -9.73 -4.58 -6.31
N GLU A 131 -9.67 -5.89 -6.15
CA GLU A 131 -10.79 -6.72 -5.75
C GLU A 131 -10.86 -6.87 -4.22
N PHE A 132 -11.79 -6.15 -3.61
CA PHE A 132 -12.13 -6.29 -2.20
C PHE A 132 -13.63 -6.54 -2.04
N THR A 133 -13.98 -7.54 -1.22
CA THR A 133 -15.39 -7.79 -0.88
C THR A 133 -15.93 -6.67 -0.01
N GLU A 134 -17.21 -6.39 -0.12
CA GLU A 134 -17.91 -5.45 0.75
C GLU A 134 -17.71 -5.80 2.24
N GLY A 135 -17.75 -7.09 2.57
CA GLY A 135 -17.50 -7.57 3.94
C GLY A 135 -16.10 -7.22 4.46
N ALA A 136 -15.05 -7.30 3.61
CA ALA A 136 -13.69 -6.90 3.99
C ALA A 136 -13.59 -5.38 4.23
N ILE A 137 -14.23 -4.59 3.37
CA ILE A 137 -14.29 -3.12 3.50
C ILE A 137 -15.06 -2.72 4.76
N ASN A 138 -16.23 -3.32 4.99
CA ASN A 138 -17.08 -3.03 6.14
C ASN A 138 -16.41 -3.47 7.46
N GLN A 139 -15.65 -4.56 7.47
CA GLN A 139 -14.84 -4.97 8.62
C GLN A 139 -13.85 -3.87 9.03
N LEU A 140 -13.10 -3.31 8.08
CA LEU A 140 -12.17 -2.21 8.38
C LEU A 140 -12.91 -0.96 8.85
N LYS A 141 -13.99 -0.56 8.16
CA LYS A 141 -14.81 0.60 8.56
C LYS A 141 -15.37 0.45 9.97
N SER A 142 -15.86 -0.73 10.35
CA SER A 142 -16.41 -1.00 11.70
C SER A 142 -15.37 -0.86 12.82
N LEU A 143 -14.09 -0.98 12.50
CA LEU A 143 -12.96 -0.77 13.41
C LEU A 143 -12.43 0.68 13.41
N GLY A 144 -13.10 1.59 12.73
CA GLY A 144 -12.74 3.01 12.68
C GLY A 144 -11.74 3.38 11.58
N PHE A 145 -11.40 2.47 10.67
CA PHE A 145 -10.54 2.81 9.54
C PHE A 145 -11.26 3.75 8.55
N ASN A 146 -10.57 4.78 8.12
CA ASN A 146 -10.92 5.58 6.98
C ASN A 146 -10.46 4.87 5.71
N VAL A 147 -11.41 4.33 4.95
CA VAL A 147 -11.12 3.50 3.78
C VAL A 147 -11.27 4.32 2.51
N LEU A 148 -10.18 4.48 1.77
CA LEU A 148 -10.18 4.96 0.40
C LEU A 148 -10.08 3.75 -0.52
N TYR A 149 -11.10 3.53 -1.36
CA TYR A 149 -11.20 2.33 -2.17
C TYR A 149 -11.26 2.62 -3.65
N PHE A 150 -10.35 2.02 -4.40
CA PHE A 150 -10.28 2.04 -5.86
C PHE A 150 -10.67 0.66 -6.40
N PRO A 151 -11.93 0.46 -6.86
CA PRO A 151 -12.36 -0.81 -7.45
C PRO A 151 -11.45 -1.24 -8.61
N TYR A 152 -11.35 -2.54 -8.83
CA TYR A 152 -10.51 -3.13 -9.87
C TYR A 152 -10.76 -2.48 -11.24
N ASP A 153 -12.03 -2.38 -11.67
CA ASP A 153 -12.38 -1.82 -12.97
C ASP A 153 -11.95 -0.34 -13.10
N LEU A 154 -12.01 0.41 -12.02
CA LEU A 154 -11.57 1.80 -12.00
C LEU A 154 -10.05 1.90 -12.24
N VAL A 155 -9.27 1.04 -11.59
CA VAL A 155 -7.82 0.97 -11.78
C VAL A 155 -7.50 0.56 -13.22
N ILE A 156 -8.13 -0.52 -13.74
CA ILE A 156 -7.91 -1.00 -15.10
C ILE A 156 -8.27 0.09 -16.14
N LYS A 157 -9.40 0.76 -15.97
CA LYS A 157 -9.81 1.89 -16.82
C LYS A 157 -8.78 3.02 -16.81
N GLY A 158 -8.21 3.30 -15.63
CA GLY A 158 -7.13 4.29 -15.50
C GLY A 158 -5.92 3.95 -16.35
N PHE A 159 -5.44 2.71 -16.28
CA PHE A 159 -4.31 2.23 -17.08
C PHE A 159 -4.63 2.21 -18.59
N SER A 160 -5.82 1.71 -18.95
CA SER A 160 -6.27 1.62 -20.37
C SER A 160 -6.31 2.99 -21.04
N LYS A 161 -6.63 4.06 -20.33
CA LYS A 161 -6.60 5.43 -20.87
C LYS A 161 -5.22 5.84 -21.40
N PHE A 162 -4.17 5.21 -20.90
CA PHE A 162 -2.79 5.45 -21.30
C PHE A 162 -2.21 4.30 -22.15
N GLY A 163 -3.08 3.46 -22.74
CA GLY A 163 -2.67 2.38 -23.62
C GLY A 163 -2.08 1.16 -22.92
N ILE A 164 -2.24 1.05 -21.59
CA ILE A 164 -1.72 -0.07 -20.82
C ILE A 164 -2.87 -1.01 -20.47
N ASP A 165 -2.84 -2.22 -20.99
CA ASP A 165 -3.74 -3.28 -20.56
C ASP A 165 -3.30 -3.82 -19.20
N ALA A 166 -3.93 -3.34 -18.14
CA ALA A 166 -3.65 -3.79 -16.77
C ALA A 166 -4.56 -4.94 -16.33
N GLY A 167 -5.61 -5.24 -17.09
CA GLY A 167 -6.57 -6.30 -16.77
C GLY A 167 -5.97 -7.71 -16.84
N SER A 168 -6.49 -8.63 -16.05
CA SER A 168 -6.14 -10.04 -16.10
C SER A 168 -7.22 -10.89 -15.48
N ILE A 169 -7.40 -12.09 -16.02
CA ILE A 169 -8.27 -13.14 -15.49
C ILE A 169 -7.42 -14.31 -15.00
N GLU A 170 -8.04 -15.30 -14.36
CA GLU A 170 -7.34 -16.44 -13.76
C GLU A 170 -6.49 -17.21 -14.77
N ASN A 171 -6.96 -17.31 -16.02
CA ASN A 171 -6.28 -18.02 -17.10
C ASN A 171 -5.41 -17.11 -18.01
N THR A 172 -5.09 -15.88 -17.58
CA THR A 172 -4.17 -15.03 -18.32
C THR A 172 -2.79 -15.69 -18.40
N SER A 173 -2.24 -15.82 -19.61
CA SER A 173 -0.99 -16.54 -19.86
C SER A 173 0.23 -15.76 -19.33
N ASP A 174 1.32 -16.47 -19.05
CA ASP A 174 2.60 -15.85 -18.67
C ASP A 174 3.12 -14.93 -19.78
N ASN A 175 2.91 -15.29 -21.05
CA ASN A 175 3.28 -14.45 -22.18
C ASN A 175 2.51 -13.12 -22.19
N ASP A 176 1.20 -13.14 -21.87
CA ASP A 176 0.42 -11.91 -21.75
C ASP A 176 0.93 -11.04 -20.59
N PHE A 177 1.30 -11.64 -19.45
CA PHE A 177 1.90 -10.89 -18.34
C PHE A 177 3.26 -10.29 -18.73
N HIS A 178 4.09 -10.99 -19.50
CA HIS A 178 5.34 -10.40 -20.02
C HIS A 178 5.06 -9.20 -20.93
N ASN A 179 4.07 -9.28 -21.80
CA ASN A 179 3.68 -8.15 -22.66
C ASN A 179 3.17 -6.95 -21.86
N LYS A 180 2.37 -7.18 -20.80
CA LYS A 180 1.92 -6.12 -19.87
C LYS A 180 3.09 -5.47 -19.15
N ILE A 181 4.03 -6.25 -18.65
CA ILE A 181 5.25 -5.77 -17.97
C ILE A 181 6.09 -4.93 -18.93
N LYS A 182 6.26 -5.40 -20.18
CA LYS A 182 6.98 -4.65 -21.22
C LYS A 182 6.30 -3.32 -21.49
N SER A 183 4.98 -3.31 -21.78
CA SER A 183 4.22 -2.07 -22.01
C SER A 183 4.33 -1.08 -20.85
N TRP A 184 4.33 -1.57 -19.61
CA TRP A 184 4.56 -0.74 -18.43
C TRP A 184 5.96 -0.15 -18.37
N ASN A 185 7.00 -0.94 -18.70
CA ASN A 185 8.38 -0.46 -18.69
C ASN A 185 8.62 0.61 -19.76
N ASP A 186 8.01 0.44 -20.93
CA ASP A 186 8.10 1.36 -22.07
C ASP A 186 7.25 2.64 -21.86
N PHE A 187 6.32 2.62 -20.90
CA PHE A 187 5.47 3.77 -20.61
C PHE A 187 6.22 4.83 -19.77
N GLU A 188 6.46 5.99 -20.37
CA GLU A 188 7.25 7.06 -19.74
C GLU A 188 6.44 7.95 -18.79
N ASP A 189 5.19 8.27 -19.13
CA ASP A 189 4.43 9.33 -18.45
C ASP A 189 3.59 8.82 -17.26
N LYS A 190 4.24 8.13 -16.33
CA LYS A 190 3.59 7.58 -15.13
C LYS A 190 2.94 8.66 -14.27
N THR A 191 3.45 9.89 -14.32
CA THR A 191 2.89 11.03 -13.56
C THR A 191 1.51 11.44 -14.06
N LYS A 192 1.22 11.31 -15.36
CA LYS A 192 -0.14 11.57 -15.87
C LYS A 192 -1.13 10.53 -15.37
N LEU A 193 -0.74 9.26 -15.37
CA LEU A 193 -1.57 8.18 -14.83
C LEU A 193 -1.84 8.38 -13.33
N GLU A 194 -0.83 8.73 -12.52
CA GLU A 194 -1.00 9.07 -11.11
C GLU A 194 -2.06 10.16 -10.91
N ARG A 195 -1.91 11.29 -11.62
CA ARG A 195 -2.86 12.41 -11.54
C ARG A 195 -4.27 12.02 -11.97
N TYR A 196 -4.38 11.16 -12.96
CA TYR A 196 -5.67 10.68 -13.43
C TYR A 196 -6.36 9.83 -12.35
N LEU A 197 -5.65 8.84 -11.79
CA LEU A 197 -6.21 7.98 -10.72
C LEU A 197 -6.67 8.79 -9.50
N LEU A 198 -5.90 9.80 -9.09
CA LEU A 198 -6.27 10.68 -7.96
C LEU A 198 -7.50 11.57 -8.22
N ARG A 199 -7.95 11.70 -9.47
CA ARG A 199 -9.11 12.54 -9.84
C ARG A 199 -10.39 11.77 -10.06
N ILE A 200 -10.31 10.48 -10.33
CA ILE A 200 -11.46 9.66 -10.73
C ILE A 200 -12.14 8.95 -9.55
N ASN A 201 -11.65 9.16 -8.35
CA ASN A 201 -12.23 8.59 -7.12
C ASN A 201 -12.86 9.66 -6.24
#